data_3e6331fe1b3af6c785792326157918cc
#
_entry.id   3e6331fe1b3af6c785792326157918cc
#
_cell.length_a   1.000
_cell.length_b   1.000
_cell.length_c   1.000
_cell.angle_alpha   90.00
_cell.angle_beta   90.00
_cell.angle_gamma   90.00
#
_symmetry.space_group_name_H-M   'P 1'
#
loop_
_entity.id
_entity.type
_entity.pdbx_description
1 polymer ?
#
loop_
_entity_poly.entity_id
_entity_poly.type
_entity_poly.pdbx_seq_one_letter_code
_entity_poly.pdbx_strand_id
1 'polypeptide(L)'
;MKLMSLSKRKEAARTILHRLNEVNPDPRCELFYETPYHLLVSVVLSAQTTDKSVNKVMEPLYRAGFKPEDVLRLGADGLLAKIRSIGLAPTKSKNVYRLSDILLQKYGGNIPSTRAELEDLPGVGRKTANVILGEIFREPTLAVDTHVYRVSRRLGLQDEKTPEKAELELLKVVNPSLLPDGHHHFILHGRYTCKAMSPLCEQCVLADICPSFEDLKPRPKEKVVKKVSKKVKKSPAKSKARSVPKAR
;
A
#
# COMPACT_ATOMS: atom_id res chain seq x y z
N MET A 1 -12.82 4.07 -18.71
CA MET A 1 -13.66 5.18 -18.19
C MET A 1 -13.14 6.49 -18.77
N LYS A 2 -14.01 7.37 -19.31
CA LYS A 2 -13.56 8.69 -19.83
C LYS A 2 -13.35 9.62 -18.64
N LEU A 3 -12.14 10.15 -18.49
CA LEU A 3 -11.84 11.11 -17.42
C LEU A 3 -12.68 12.39 -17.55
N MET A 4 -13.09 12.92 -16.41
CA MET A 4 -13.72 14.24 -16.31
C MET A 4 -12.73 15.35 -16.71
N SER A 5 -13.26 16.54 -17.00
CA SER A 5 -12.43 17.73 -17.21
C SER A 5 -11.53 18.01 -16.01
N LEU A 6 -10.40 18.68 -16.22
CA LEU A 6 -9.46 19.02 -15.14
C LEU A 6 -10.14 19.79 -13.99
N SER A 7 -11.02 20.73 -14.31
CA SER A 7 -11.77 21.51 -13.29
C SER A 7 -12.61 20.58 -12.40
N LYS A 8 -13.39 19.68 -12.99
CA LYS A 8 -14.21 18.72 -12.24
C LYS A 8 -13.37 17.76 -11.40
N ARG A 9 -12.20 17.33 -11.91
CA ARG A 9 -11.28 16.47 -11.14
C ARG A 9 -10.66 17.20 -9.94
N LYS A 10 -10.34 18.51 -10.08
CA LYS A 10 -9.86 19.34 -8.96
C LYS A 10 -10.91 19.47 -7.86
N GLU A 11 -12.16 19.69 -8.24
CA GLU A 11 -13.27 19.73 -7.30
C GLU A 11 -13.49 18.39 -6.61
N ALA A 12 -13.50 17.30 -7.38
CA ALA A 12 -13.61 15.94 -6.85
C ALA A 12 -12.46 15.62 -5.87
N ALA A 13 -11.22 15.96 -6.21
CA ALA A 13 -10.07 15.74 -5.33
C ALA A 13 -10.21 16.49 -4.00
N ARG A 14 -10.69 17.74 -4.04
CA ARG A 14 -10.95 18.53 -2.82
C ARG A 14 -12.01 17.85 -1.95
N THR A 15 -13.14 17.45 -2.54
CA THR A 15 -14.22 16.77 -1.81
C THR A 15 -13.77 15.44 -1.23
N ILE A 16 -13.02 14.64 -2.01
CA ILE A 16 -12.48 13.34 -1.59
C ILE A 16 -11.57 13.52 -0.38
N LEU A 17 -10.58 14.40 -0.46
CA LEU A 17 -9.62 14.61 0.62
C LEU A 17 -10.29 15.22 1.86
N HIS A 18 -11.26 16.11 1.70
CA HIS A 18 -12.05 16.63 2.81
C HIS A 18 -12.78 15.51 3.57
N ARG A 19 -13.52 14.65 2.86
CA ARG A 19 -14.22 13.52 3.50
C ARG A 19 -13.28 12.50 4.14
N LEU A 20 -12.13 12.25 3.53
CA LEU A 20 -11.13 11.37 4.13
C LEU A 20 -10.53 11.99 5.39
N ASN A 21 -10.35 13.30 5.42
CA ASN A 21 -9.88 14.03 6.60
C ASN A 21 -10.92 14.04 7.73
N GLU A 22 -12.21 14.10 7.43
CA GLU A 22 -13.27 13.98 8.45
C GLU A 22 -13.22 12.63 9.17
N VAL A 23 -12.88 11.56 8.44
CA VAL A 23 -12.77 10.20 9.01
C VAL A 23 -11.44 10.00 9.76
N ASN A 24 -10.37 10.59 9.27
CA ASN A 24 -9.04 10.50 9.86
C ASN A 24 -8.33 11.87 9.76
N PRO A 25 -8.53 12.76 10.76
CA PRO A 25 -7.97 14.11 10.74
C PRO A 25 -6.44 14.17 10.87
N ASP A 26 -5.82 13.11 11.35
CA ASP A 26 -4.37 13.01 11.57
C ASP A 26 -3.82 11.76 10.85
N PRO A 27 -3.77 11.78 9.50
CA PRO A 27 -3.26 10.65 8.73
C PRO A 27 -1.75 10.59 8.87
N ARG A 28 -1.23 9.47 9.41
CA ARG A 28 0.20 9.31 9.66
C ARG A 28 0.82 8.18 8.87
N CYS A 29 2.12 8.28 8.66
CA CYS A 29 2.94 7.19 8.20
C CYS A 29 2.85 6.02 9.18
N GLU A 30 2.65 4.80 8.68
CA GLU A 30 2.59 3.59 9.54
C GLU A 30 3.98 2.99 9.84
N LEU A 31 5.03 3.49 9.20
CA LEU A 31 6.40 3.18 9.59
C LEU A 31 6.72 3.90 10.90
N PHE A 32 7.27 3.16 11.85
CA PHE A 32 7.75 3.76 13.09
C PHE A 32 9.05 4.52 12.87
N TYR A 33 9.13 5.76 13.33
CA TYR A 33 10.32 6.58 13.33
C TYR A 33 10.26 7.65 14.44
N GLU A 34 11.40 8.07 14.93
CA GLU A 34 11.56 9.14 15.92
C GLU A 34 12.38 10.31 15.37
N THR A 35 13.14 10.06 14.31
CA THR A 35 14.00 11.04 13.66
C THR A 35 13.83 10.99 12.13
N PRO A 36 14.17 12.05 11.38
CA PRO A 36 14.19 12.00 9.92
C PRO A 36 15.06 10.87 9.35
N TYR A 37 16.18 10.55 9.99
CA TYR A 37 17.03 9.42 9.63
C TYR A 37 16.30 8.08 9.76
N HIS A 38 15.58 7.88 10.87
CA HIS A 38 14.79 6.67 11.07
C HIS A 38 13.75 6.48 9.96
N LEU A 39 13.06 7.57 9.57
CA LEU A 39 12.10 7.51 8.48
C LEU A 39 12.79 7.12 7.16
N LEU A 40 13.90 7.79 6.81
CA LEU A 40 14.63 7.48 5.57
C LEU A 40 15.03 6.00 5.50
N VAL A 41 15.64 5.48 6.57
CA VAL A 41 16.03 4.07 6.65
C VAL A 41 14.81 3.15 6.56
N SER A 42 13.74 3.46 7.29
CA SER A 42 12.51 2.65 7.26
C SER A 42 11.88 2.61 5.89
N VAL A 43 11.83 3.73 5.16
CA VAL A 43 11.31 3.78 3.78
C VAL A 43 12.19 2.98 2.82
N VAL A 44 13.52 3.07 2.93
CA VAL A 44 14.43 2.24 2.13
C VAL A 44 14.22 0.75 2.43
N LEU A 45 14.04 0.38 3.70
CA LEU A 45 13.79 -1.00 4.12
C LEU A 45 12.39 -1.50 3.74
N SER A 46 11.41 -0.64 3.54
CA SER A 46 10.04 -1.02 3.18
C SER A 46 9.86 -1.41 1.71
N ALA A 47 10.84 -1.18 0.85
CA ALA A 47 10.79 -1.63 -0.54
C ALA A 47 10.54 -3.14 -0.61
N GLN A 48 9.42 -3.57 -1.21
CA GLN A 48 8.97 -4.97 -1.28
C GLN A 48 8.86 -5.68 0.10
N THR A 49 8.60 -4.92 1.15
CA THR A 49 8.45 -5.43 2.52
C THR A 49 7.34 -4.64 3.20
N THR A 50 6.54 -5.29 4.04
CA THR A 50 5.45 -4.59 4.75
C THR A 50 6.00 -3.71 5.86
N ASP A 51 5.32 -2.57 6.12
CA ASP A 51 5.69 -1.65 7.21
C ASP A 51 5.73 -2.38 8.56
N LYS A 52 4.78 -3.29 8.80
CA LYS A 52 4.77 -4.13 10.01
C LYS A 52 6.04 -4.96 10.18
N SER A 53 6.60 -5.50 9.08
CA SER A 53 7.84 -6.28 9.12
C SER A 53 9.05 -5.39 9.37
N VAL A 54 9.07 -4.18 8.80
CA VAL A 54 10.12 -3.18 9.06
C VAL A 54 10.05 -2.72 10.52
N ASN A 55 8.88 -2.34 11.01
CA ASN A 55 8.68 -1.88 12.38
C ASN A 55 9.14 -2.94 13.40
N LYS A 56 8.75 -4.20 13.20
CA LYS A 56 9.14 -5.31 14.09
C LYS A 56 10.66 -5.38 14.31
N VAL A 57 11.45 -5.05 13.30
CA VAL A 57 12.93 -5.10 13.35
C VAL A 57 13.51 -3.79 13.83
N MET A 58 13.01 -2.66 13.30
CA MET A 58 13.67 -1.37 13.48
C MET A 58 13.18 -0.58 14.71
N GLU A 59 11.92 -0.74 15.12
CA GLU A 59 11.40 -0.02 16.29
C GLU A 59 12.22 -0.24 17.56
N PRO A 60 12.62 -1.48 17.94
CA PRO A 60 13.46 -1.68 19.11
C PRO A 60 14.84 -0.99 18.99
N LEU A 61 15.40 -0.93 17.78
CA LEU A 61 16.67 -0.25 17.52
C LEU A 61 16.52 1.27 17.64
N TYR A 62 15.45 1.82 17.08
CA TYR A 62 15.20 3.26 17.13
C TYR A 62 14.93 3.75 18.54
N ARG A 63 14.15 3.02 19.33
CA ARG A 63 13.92 3.32 20.75
C ARG A 63 15.20 3.24 21.59
N ALA A 64 16.20 2.46 21.14
CA ALA A 64 17.54 2.41 21.73
C ALA A 64 18.47 3.52 21.20
N GLY A 65 17.97 4.47 20.40
CA GLY A 65 18.73 5.61 19.89
C GLY A 65 19.66 5.29 18.72
N PHE A 66 19.28 4.34 17.87
CA PHE A 66 20.07 3.91 16.71
C PHE A 66 20.32 5.05 15.71
N LYS A 67 21.58 5.34 15.43
CA LYS A 67 22.05 6.49 14.64
C LYS A 67 22.88 6.05 13.42
N PRO A 68 23.17 6.96 12.46
CA PRO A 68 24.07 6.66 11.36
C PRO A 68 25.43 6.11 11.80
N GLU A 69 26.01 6.62 12.91
CA GLU A 69 27.28 6.15 13.45
C GLU A 69 27.23 4.68 13.89
N ASP A 70 26.09 4.23 14.40
CA ASP A 70 25.90 2.83 14.79
C ASP A 70 25.91 1.91 13.59
N VAL A 71 25.35 2.37 12.46
CA VAL A 71 25.40 1.63 11.19
C VAL A 71 26.84 1.49 10.70
N LEU A 72 27.66 2.55 10.79
CA LEU A 72 29.07 2.48 10.39
C LEU A 72 29.87 1.56 11.31
N ARG A 73 29.60 1.59 12.62
CA ARG A 73 30.25 0.71 13.60
C ARG A 73 29.91 -0.77 13.38
N LEU A 74 28.66 -1.07 13.01
CA LEU A 74 28.23 -2.43 12.71
C LEU A 74 28.78 -2.95 11.38
N GLY A 75 29.03 -2.05 10.43
CA GLY A 75 29.29 -2.41 9.04
C GLY A 75 28.07 -2.98 8.34
N ALA A 76 28.18 -3.16 7.03
CA ALA A 76 27.06 -3.71 6.21
C ALA A 76 26.65 -5.13 6.66
N ASP A 77 27.61 -5.98 7.06
CA ASP A 77 27.35 -7.37 7.48
C ASP A 77 26.70 -7.41 8.87
N GLY A 78 27.13 -6.57 9.82
CA GLY A 78 26.47 -6.47 11.12
C GLY A 78 25.04 -5.95 11.01
N LEU A 79 24.80 -4.97 10.12
CA LEU A 79 23.44 -4.53 9.81
C LEU A 79 22.63 -5.63 9.13
N LEU A 80 23.21 -6.37 8.16
CA LEU A 80 22.56 -7.51 7.52
C LEU A 80 22.05 -8.54 8.53
N ALA A 81 22.89 -8.86 9.54
CA ALA A 81 22.48 -9.80 10.59
C ALA A 81 21.23 -9.32 11.36
N LYS A 82 21.10 -8.00 11.58
CA LYS A 82 19.93 -7.41 12.27
C LYS A 82 18.66 -7.42 11.39
N ILE A 83 18.79 -7.13 10.08
CA ILE A 83 17.64 -6.97 9.17
C ILE A 83 17.38 -8.20 8.29
N ARG A 84 18.00 -9.35 8.57
CA ARG A 84 17.92 -10.56 7.71
C ARG A 84 16.49 -11.06 7.44
N SER A 85 15.54 -10.74 8.30
CA SER A 85 14.12 -11.07 8.11
C SER A 85 13.38 -10.14 7.15
N ILE A 86 14.02 -9.03 6.74
CA ILE A 86 13.49 -8.07 5.78
C ILE A 86 13.84 -8.54 4.37
N GLY A 87 12.87 -8.53 3.45
CA GLY A 87 13.13 -8.91 2.05
C GLY A 87 14.26 -8.09 1.42
N LEU A 88 15.10 -8.72 0.59
CA LEU A 88 16.27 -8.09 -0.05
C LEU A 88 17.33 -7.55 0.95
N ALA A 89 17.42 -8.13 2.14
CA ALA A 89 18.32 -7.70 3.21
C ALA A 89 19.78 -7.44 2.77
N PRO A 90 20.43 -8.29 1.93
CA PRO A 90 21.81 -8.06 1.51
C PRO A 90 22.01 -6.75 0.74
N THR A 91 21.09 -6.41 -0.17
CA THR A 91 21.15 -5.15 -0.92
C THR A 91 20.81 -3.97 -0.03
N LYS A 92 19.78 -4.12 0.81
CA LYS A 92 19.32 -3.06 1.72
C LYS A 92 20.36 -2.73 2.78
N SER A 93 21.06 -3.71 3.36
CA SER A 93 22.12 -3.44 4.33
C SER A 93 23.26 -2.64 3.73
N LYS A 94 23.70 -2.98 2.51
CA LYS A 94 24.72 -2.22 1.79
C LYS A 94 24.27 -0.79 1.46
N ASN A 95 23.01 -0.63 1.03
CA ASN A 95 22.47 0.70 0.74
C ASN A 95 22.39 1.55 2.01
N VAL A 96 21.84 1.02 3.10
CA VAL A 96 21.72 1.74 4.37
C VAL A 96 23.10 2.07 4.95
N TYR A 97 24.08 1.18 4.84
CA TYR A 97 25.46 1.47 5.24
C TYR A 97 26.03 2.64 4.43
N ARG A 98 25.95 2.60 3.10
CA ARG A 98 26.48 3.65 2.23
C ARG A 98 25.77 4.98 2.40
N LEU A 99 24.42 4.98 2.50
CA LEU A 99 23.69 6.23 2.71
C LEU A 99 24.03 6.86 4.06
N SER A 100 24.24 6.04 5.11
CA SER A 100 24.64 6.54 6.44
C SER A 100 26.03 7.19 6.40
N ASP A 101 26.96 6.59 5.69
CA ASP A 101 28.29 7.14 5.46
C ASP A 101 28.22 8.50 4.73
N ILE A 102 27.49 8.56 3.61
CA ILE A 102 27.29 9.80 2.85
C ILE A 102 26.63 10.88 3.72
N LEU A 103 25.61 10.53 4.50
CA LEU A 103 24.97 11.50 5.40
C LEU A 103 25.93 12.09 6.41
N LEU A 104 26.76 11.27 7.02
CA LEU A 104 27.77 11.76 7.98
C LEU A 104 28.86 12.63 7.30
N GLN A 105 29.39 12.16 6.18
CA GLN A 105 30.49 12.82 5.49
C GLN A 105 30.08 14.13 4.81
N LYS A 106 28.93 14.14 4.14
CA LYS A 106 28.50 15.26 3.27
C LYS A 106 27.50 16.18 3.95
N TYR A 107 26.64 15.64 4.85
CA TYR A 107 25.50 16.36 5.41
C TYR A 107 25.54 16.50 6.94
N GLY A 108 26.65 16.09 7.59
CA GLY A 108 26.80 16.18 9.07
C GLY A 108 25.72 15.35 9.81
N GLY A 109 25.27 14.25 9.21
CA GLY A 109 24.23 13.38 9.77
C GLY A 109 22.79 13.84 9.48
N ASN A 110 22.60 14.99 8.84
CA ASN A 110 21.28 15.51 8.50
C ASN A 110 20.75 14.90 7.20
N ILE A 111 19.43 14.94 7.01
CA ILE A 111 18.78 14.52 5.77
C ILE A 111 18.74 15.71 4.80
N PRO A 112 19.18 15.55 3.53
CA PRO A 112 19.08 16.60 2.54
C PRO A 112 17.62 16.92 2.21
N SER A 113 17.35 18.19 1.91
CA SER A 113 16.00 18.70 1.68
C SER A 113 15.62 18.84 0.21
N THR A 114 16.49 18.48 -0.71
CA THR A 114 16.18 18.54 -2.14
C THR A 114 16.01 17.14 -2.73
N ARG A 115 15.13 17.04 -3.73
CA ARG A 115 14.90 15.77 -4.43
C ARG A 115 16.18 15.19 -5.04
N ALA A 116 16.97 16.03 -5.70
CA ALA A 116 18.19 15.59 -6.36
C ALA A 116 19.17 14.95 -5.36
N GLU A 117 19.43 15.61 -4.24
CA GLU A 117 20.33 15.10 -3.21
C GLU A 117 19.80 13.83 -2.54
N LEU A 118 18.48 13.73 -2.36
CA LEU A 118 17.86 12.50 -1.83
C LEU A 118 18.00 11.34 -2.81
N GLU A 119 17.77 11.57 -4.10
CA GLU A 119 17.88 10.53 -5.13
C GLU A 119 19.32 10.08 -5.38
N ASP A 120 20.33 10.91 -5.04
CA ASP A 120 21.76 10.54 -5.04
C ASP A 120 22.12 9.55 -3.93
N LEU A 121 21.28 9.39 -2.90
CA LEU A 121 21.54 8.46 -1.80
C LEU A 121 21.25 7.00 -2.23
N PRO A 122 22.14 6.04 -1.89
CA PRO A 122 21.95 4.63 -2.21
C PRO A 122 20.63 4.06 -1.69
N GLY A 123 19.82 3.51 -2.59
CA GLY A 123 18.52 2.93 -2.28
C GLY A 123 17.37 3.92 -2.19
N VAL A 124 17.62 5.18 -2.48
CA VAL A 124 16.60 6.23 -2.53
C VAL A 124 16.27 6.53 -4.00
N GLY A 125 15.06 6.18 -4.41
CA GLY A 125 14.51 6.57 -5.71
C GLY A 125 13.45 7.65 -5.56
N ARG A 126 12.89 8.11 -6.68
CA ARG A 126 11.87 9.17 -6.74
C ARG A 126 10.74 9.01 -5.71
N LYS A 127 10.19 7.79 -5.58
CA LYS A 127 9.12 7.54 -4.61
C LYS A 127 9.59 7.76 -3.17
N THR A 128 10.76 7.25 -2.81
CA THR A 128 11.34 7.42 -1.47
C THR A 128 11.61 8.89 -1.19
N ALA A 129 12.22 9.61 -2.15
CA ALA A 129 12.45 11.04 -2.02
C ALA A 129 11.14 11.81 -1.80
N ASN A 130 10.08 11.50 -2.54
CA ASN A 130 8.77 12.14 -2.36
C ASN A 130 8.19 11.89 -0.96
N VAL A 131 8.33 10.68 -0.40
CA VAL A 131 7.88 10.38 0.98
C VAL A 131 8.64 11.26 1.98
N ILE A 132 9.97 11.33 1.87
CA ILE A 132 10.80 12.11 2.79
C ILE A 132 10.47 13.61 2.67
N LEU A 133 10.37 14.14 1.47
CA LEU A 133 10.04 15.55 1.24
C LEU A 133 8.66 15.91 1.79
N GLY A 134 7.65 15.06 1.57
CA GLY A 134 6.29 15.30 2.08
C GLY A 134 6.20 15.17 3.59
N GLU A 135 6.79 14.13 4.17
CA GLU A 135 6.64 13.82 5.60
C GLU A 135 7.49 14.72 6.49
N ILE A 136 8.77 14.94 6.12
CA ILE A 136 9.71 15.69 6.95
C ILE A 136 9.70 17.19 6.63
N PHE A 137 9.68 17.53 5.34
CA PHE A 137 9.81 18.92 4.90
C PHE A 137 8.49 19.57 4.53
N ARG A 138 7.38 18.81 4.57
CA ARG A 138 6.03 19.27 4.20
C ARG A 138 5.94 19.83 2.77
N GLU A 139 6.86 19.39 1.92
CA GLU A 139 6.85 19.76 0.51
C GLU A 139 5.63 19.16 -0.22
N PRO A 140 5.05 19.88 -1.19
CA PRO A 140 3.87 19.43 -1.91
C PRO A 140 4.18 18.31 -2.90
N THR A 141 4.62 17.15 -2.39
CA THR A 141 4.94 15.95 -3.15
C THR A 141 3.87 14.88 -2.97
N LEU A 142 3.81 13.95 -3.90
CA LEU A 142 2.93 12.78 -3.82
C LEU A 142 3.69 11.53 -4.26
N ALA A 143 3.99 10.67 -3.32
CA ALA A 143 4.58 9.37 -3.64
C ALA A 143 3.50 8.40 -4.12
N VAL A 144 3.50 8.08 -5.41
CA VAL A 144 2.49 7.16 -5.99
C VAL A 144 2.95 5.71 -5.81
N ASP A 145 2.39 5.07 -4.79
CA ASP A 145 2.51 3.63 -4.58
C ASP A 145 1.32 2.87 -5.21
N THR A 146 1.26 1.57 -4.99
CA THR A 146 0.16 0.74 -5.50
C THR A 146 -1.21 1.11 -4.91
N HIS A 147 -1.26 1.67 -3.69
CA HIS A 147 -2.50 2.13 -3.07
C HIS A 147 -2.94 3.46 -3.66
N VAL A 148 -2.07 4.46 -3.67
CA VAL A 148 -2.34 5.77 -4.27
C VAL A 148 -2.73 5.62 -5.74
N TYR A 149 -1.99 4.83 -6.51
CA TYR A 149 -2.27 4.58 -7.92
C TYR A 149 -3.67 3.98 -8.15
N ARG A 150 -4.01 2.93 -7.38
CA ARG A 150 -5.31 2.25 -7.49
C ARG A 150 -6.46 3.15 -7.06
N VAL A 151 -6.33 3.79 -5.90
CA VAL A 151 -7.38 4.62 -5.31
C VAL A 151 -7.68 5.81 -6.20
N SER A 152 -6.65 6.57 -6.60
CA SER A 152 -6.82 7.73 -7.47
C SER A 152 -7.44 7.38 -8.82
N ARG A 153 -7.09 6.23 -9.39
CA ARG A 153 -7.68 5.72 -10.64
C ARG A 153 -9.15 5.35 -10.46
N ARG A 154 -9.49 4.60 -9.40
CA ARG A 154 -10.88 4.22 -9.09
C ARG A 154 -11.77 5.43 -8.81
N LEU A 155 -11.22 6.48 -8.21
CA LEU A 155 -11.91 7.73 -7.94
C LEU A 155 -11.96 8.67 -9.15
N GLY A 156 -11.42 8.28 -10.30
CA GLY A 156 -11.47 9.05 -11.54
C GLY A 156 -10.59 10.30 -11.55
N LEU A 157 -9.59 10.37 -10.67
CA LEU A 157 -8.67 11.50 -10.60
C LEU A 157 -7.57 11.41 -11.67
N GLN A 158 -7.21 10.20 -12.10
CA GLN A 158 -6.21 9.94 -13.15
C GLN A 158 -6.53 8.60 -13.85
N ASP A 159 -6.00 8.41 -15.07
CA ASP A 159 -6.08 7.15 -15.83
C ASP A 159 -4.74 6.86 -16.55
N GLU A 160 -3.65 7.23 -15.93
CA GLU A 160 -2.30 7.04 -16.45
C GLU A 160 -1.85 5.59 -16.36
N LYS A 161 -0.89 5.22 -17.23
CA LYS A 161 -0.41 3.83 -17.32
C LYS A 161 0.71 3.50 -16.35
N THR A 162 1.44 4.52 -15.87
CA THR A 162 2.57 4.32 -14.95
C THR A 162 2.42 5.20 -13.70
N PRO A 163 3.00 4.78 -12.56
CA PRO A 163 2.99 5.57 -11.33
C PRO A 163 3.59 6.97 -11.50
N GLU A 164 4.65 7.11 -12.30
CA GLU A 164 5.32 8.40 -12.52
C GLU A 164 4.42 9.38 -13.28
N LYS A 165 3.72 8.89 -14.31
CA LYS A 165 2.74 9.73 -15.04
C LYS A 165 1.54 10.04 -14.16
N ALA A 166 1.08 9.09 -13.36
CA ALA A 166 0.01 9.31 -12.39
C ALA A 166 0.40 10.37 -11.35
N GLU A 167 1.64 10.37 -10.85
CA GLU A 167 2.16 11.42 -9.98
C GLU A 167 2.03 12.79 -10.63
N LEU A 168 2.58 12.95 -11.86
CA LEU A 168 2.54 14.23 -12.59
C LEU A 168 1.11 14.71 -12.85
N GLU A 169 0.18 13.80 -13.11
CA GLU A 169 -1.22 14.14 -13.32
C GLU A 169 -1.92 14.51 -12.02
N LEU A 170 -1.67 13.79 -10.93
CA LEU A 170 -2.24 14.08 -9.62
C LEU A 170 -1.75 15.41 -9.04
N LEU A 171 -0.50 15.79 -9.30
CA LEU A 171 0.04 17.09 -8.91
C LEU A 171 -0.69 18.27 -9.59
N LYS A 172 -1.31 18.06 -10.76
CA LYS A 172 -2.16 19.06 -11.41
C LYS A 172 -3.57 19.11 -10.81
N VAL A 173 -4.04 18.00 -10.29
CA VAL A 173 -5.42 17.79 -9.83
C VAL A 173 -5.59 18.13 -8.35
N VAL A 174 -4.66 17.73 -7.50
CA VAL A 174 -4.70 17.95 -6.06
C VAL A 174 -4.13 19.33 -5.72
N ASN A 175 -4.77 20.04 -4.81
CA ASN A 175 -4.24 21.30 -4.31
C ASN A 175 -2.90 21.04 -3.58
N PRO A 176 -1.82 21.79 -3.88
CA PRO A 176 -0.53 21.61 -3.24
C PRO A 176 -0.57 21.59 -1.71
N SER A 177 -1.40 22.40 -1.07
CA SER A 177 -1.54 22.43 0.40
C SER A 177 -2.14 21.15 0.99
N LEU A 178 -2.81 20.33 0.19
CA LEU A 178 -3.42 19.07 0.63
C LEU A 178 -2.53 17.84 0.33
N LEU A 179 -1.42 18.01 -0.38
CA LEU A 179 -0.61 16.89 -0.85
C LEU A 179 0.09 16.11 0.27
N PRO A 180 0.73 16.74 1.29
CA PRO A 180 1.43 16.00 2.33
C PRO A 180 0.52 15.04 3.08
N ASP A 181 -0.64 15.50 3.54
CA ASP A 181 -1.62 14.66 4.24
C ASP A 181 -2.44 13.80 3.27
N GLY A 182 -2.72 14.31 2.08
CA GLY A 182 -3.43 13.62 1.01
C GLY A 182 -2.75 12.31 0.58
N HIS A 183 -1.42 12.28 0.61
CA HIS A 183 -0.65 11.06 0.38
C HIS A 183 -1.06 9.94 1.36
N HIS A 184 -1.07 10.24 2.65
CA HIS A 184 -1.45 9.29 3.68
C HIS A 184 -2.93 8.93 3.62
N HIS A 185 -3.82 9.88 3.35
CA HIS A 185 -5.23 9.60 3.13
C HIS A 185 -5.46 8.57 2.03
N PHE A 186 -4.81 8.72 0.88
CA PHE A 186 -4.95 7.75 -0.21
C PHE A 186 -4.37 6.37 0.16
N ILE A 187 -3.23 6.32 0.84
CA ILE A 187 -2.62 5.06 1.28
C ILE A 187 -3.56 4.34 2.26
N LEU A 188 -3.96 5.00 3.35
CA LEU A 188 -4.78 4.42 4.41
C LEU A 188 -6.15 3.98 3.88
N HIS A 189 -6.78 4.83 3.03
CA HIS A 189 -8.02 4.45 2.36
C HIS A 189 -7.83 3.22 1.47
N GLY A 190 -6.73 3.14 0.74
CA GLY A 190 -6.39 1.99 -0.08
C GLY A 190 -6.09 0.71 0.72
N ARG A 191 -5.49 0.83 1.89
CA ARG A 191 -5.18 -0.31 2.78
C ARG A 191 -6.42 -0.88 3.44
N TYR A 192 -7.27 -0.02 3.96
CA TYR A 192 -8.34 -0.43 4.88
C TYR A 192 -9.72 -0.48 4.24
N THR A 193 -10.01 0.39 3.27
CA THR A 193 -11.35 0.49 2.65
C THR A 193 -11.34 0.08 1.18
N CYS A 194 -10.64 0.81 0.33
CA CYS A 194 -10.60 0.57 -1.12
C CYS A 194 -9.56 -0.49 -1.49
N LYS A 195 -9.67 -1.69 -0.92
CA LYS A 195 -8.74 -2.81 -1.11
C LYS A 195 -8.65 -3.24 -2.57
N ALA A 196 -7.54 -3.87 -2.96
CA ALA A 196 -7.35 -4.37 -4.33
C ALA A 196 -8.41 -5.42 -4.68
N MET A 197 -8.57 -6.40 -3.79
CA MET A 197 -9.62 -7.41 -3.85
C MET A 197 -10.66 -7.14 -2.75
N SER A 198 -11.94 -7.32 -3.06
CA SER A 198 -13.06 -7.15 -2.12
C SER A 198 -13.03 -5.79 -1.38
N PRO A 199 -13.09 -4.66 -2.09
CA PRO A 199 -13.16 -3.35 -1.45
C PRO A 199 -14.46 -3.22 -0.66
N LEU A 200 -14.43 -2.46 0.43
CA LEU A 200 -15.56 -2.24 1.34
C LEU A 200 -16.44 -1.07 0.84
N CYS A 201 -16.96 -1.18 -0.39
CA CYS A 201 -17.66 -0.10 -1.07
C CYS A 201 -18.92 0.39 -0.33
N GLU A 202 -19.68 -0.52 0.29
CA GLU A 202 -20.92 -0.19 1.02
C GLU A 202 -20.66 0.60 2.32
N GLN A 203 -19.43 0.51 2.86
CA GLN A 203 -19.00 1.24 4.06
C GLN A 203 -18.12 2.43 3.72
N CYS A 204 -17.92 2.71 2.44
CA CYS A 204 -16.99 3.73 1.98
C CYS A 204 -17.64 5.12 2.04
N VAL A 205 -16.99 6.06 2.71
CA VAL A 205 -17.43 7.47 2.81
C VAL A 205 -17.43 8.21 1.47
N LEU A 206 -16.88 7.59 0.42
CA LEU A 206 -16.81 8.11 -0.94
C LEU A 206 -17.76 7.37 -1.89
N ALA A 207 -18.62 6.47 -1.39
CA ALA A 207 -19.45 5.61 -2.22
C ALA A 207 -20.32 6.37 -3.22
N ASP A 208 -20.96 7.43 -2.76
CA ASP A 208 -21.88 8.28 -3.54
C ASP A 208 -21.21 9.12 -4.64
N ILE A 209 -19.91 9.38 -4.50
CA ILE A 209 -19.13 10.15 -5.50
C ILE A 209 -18.13 9.29 -6.27
N CYS A 210 -18.04 7.99 -5.96
CA CYS A 210 -17.06 7.09 -6.58
C CYS A 210 -17.54 6.61 -7.96
N PRO A 211 -16.89 6.98 -9.07
CA PRO A 211 -17.32 6.55 -10.40
C PRO A 211 -17.15 5.03 -10.64
N SER A 212 -16.36 4.34 -9.81
CA SER A 212 -16.17 2.89 -9.88
C SER A 212 -17.06 2.12 -8.93
N PHE A 213 -17.99 2.75 -8.20
CA PHE A 213 -18.80 2.10 -7.16
C PHE A 213 -19.59 0.91 -7.73
N GLU A 214 -20.32 1.12 -8.82
CA GLU A 214 -21.17 0.08 -9.44
C GLU A 214 -20.36 -1.14 -9.91
N ASP A 215 -19.15 -0.91 -10.42
CA ASP A 215 -18.26 -1.99 -10.91
C ASP A 215 -17.62 -2.79 -9.77
N LEU A 216 -17.43 -2.15 -8.62
CA LEU A 216 -16.65 -2.69 -7.49
C LEU A 216 -17.52 -3.21 -6.35
N LYS A 217 -18.77 -2.76 -6.21
CA LYS A 217 -19.65 -3.22 -5.13
C LYS A 217 -19.85 -4.73 -5.19
N PRO A 218 -19.97 -5.41 -4.05
CA PRO A 218 -20.22 -6.84 -4.02
C PRO A 218 -21.51 -7.17 -4.79
N ARG A 219 -21.42 -8.02 -5.79
CA ARG A 219 -22.64 -8.54 -6.43
C ARG A 219 -23.40 -9.41 -5.42
N PRO A 220 -24.74 -9.27 -5.30
CA PRO A 220 -25.53 -10.19 -4.50
C PRO A 220 -25.19 -11.62 -4.92
N LYS A 221 -24.82 -12.46 -3.98
CA LYS A 221 -24.65 -13.90 -4.28
C LYS A 221 -26.00 -14.39 -4.74
N GLU A 222 -26.18 -14.67 -6.04
CA GLU A 222 -27.32 -15.39 -6.52
C GLU A 222 -27.41 -16.69 -5.71
N LYS A 223 -28.52 -16.85 -4.99
CA LYS A 223 -28.82 -18.12 -4.33
C LYS A 223 -28.93 -19.15 -5.42
N VAL A 224 -27.90 -19.96 -5.63
CA VAL A 224 -27.97 -21.13 -6.49
C VAL A 224 -29.03 -22.04 -5.88
N VAL A 225 -30.25 -21.90 -6.37
CA VAL A 225 -31.34 -22.84 -6.07
C VAL A 225 -30.92 -24.16 -6.71
N LYS A 226 -30.27 -25.02 -5.91
CA LYS A 226 -30.02 -26.41 -6.32
C LYS A 226 -31.36 -27.04 -6.59
N LYS A 227 -31.75 -27.18 -7.87
CA LYS A 227 -32.87 -28.03 -8.26
C LYS A 227 -32.55 -29.43 -7.75
N VAL A 228 -33.21 -29.80 -6.67
CA VAL A 228 -33.19 -31.19 -6.17
C VAL A 228 -33.99 -32.00 -7.18
N SER A 229 -33.30 -32.63 -8.11
CA SER A 229 -33.89 -33.63 -8.97
C SER A 229 -34.23 -34.86 -8.10
N LYS A 230 -35.51 -35.02 -7.76
CA LYS A 230 -36.04 -36.25 -7.16
C LYS A 230 -35.83 -37.39 -8.16
N LYS A 231 -34.75 -38.16 -7.99
CA LYS A 231 -34.63 -39.48 -8.62
C LYS A 231 -35.70 -40.40 -8.01
N VAL A 232 -36.77 -40.66 -8.74
CA VAL A 232 -37.75 -41.70 -8.43
C VAL A 232 -37.01 -43.04 -8.51
N LYS A 233 -36.78 -43.67 -7.38
CA LYS A 233 -36.30 -45.07 -7.32
C LYS A 233 -37.44 -45.98 -7.75
N LYS A 234 -37.38 -46.55 -8.94
CA LYS A 234 -38.18 -47.72 -9.32
C LYS A 234 -37.66 -48.92 -8.54
N SER A 235 -38.50 -49.49 -7.68
CA SER A 235 -38.28 -50.76 -7.02
C SER A 235 -38.39 -51.93 -8.03
N PRO A 236 -37.49 -52.94 -8.00
CA PRO A 236 -37.61 -54.11 -8.84
C PRO A 236 -38.64 -55.11 -8.25
N ALA A 237 -39.55 -55.57 -9.10
CA ALA A 237 -40.54 -56.60 -8.80
C ALA A 237 -39.86 -57.95 -8.48
N LYS A 238 -40.26 -58.57 -7.39
CA LYS A 238 -39.87 -59.92 -7.01
C LYS A 238 -40.62 -60.93 -7.88
N SER A 239 -39.93 -61.66 -8.76
CA SER A 239 -40.46 -62.91 -9.36
C SER A 239 -40.00 -64.10 -8.51
N LYS A 240 -40.96 -64.79 -7.89
CA LYS A 240 -40.77 -66.10 -7.26
C LYS A 240 -40.70 -67.17 -8.34
N ALA A 241 -39.66 -67.90 -8.45
CA ALA A 241 -39.66 -69.21 -9.11
C ALA A 241 -39.25 -70.30 -8.11
N ARG A 242 -40.17 -71.23 -7.87
CA ARG A 242 -39.98 -72.50 -7.15
C ARG A 242 -39.12 -73.46 -8.00
N SER A 243 -38.17 -74.11 -7.44
CA SER A 243 -37.68 -75.40 -7.96
C SER A 243 -37.47 -76.44 -6.83
N VAL A 244 -37.98 -77.56 -7.09
CA VAL A 244 -38.18 -78.81 -6.31
C VAL A 244 -36.84 -79.57 -6.17
N PRO A 245 -36.61 -80.32 -5.09
CA PRO A 245 -35.34 -81.06 -4.86
C PRO A 245 -35.31 -82.40 -5.54
N LYS A 246 -34.16 -82.85 -6.03
CA LYS A 246 -33.89 -84.29 -6.29
C LYS A 246 -32.72 -84.75 -5.47
N ALA A 247 -33.01 -85.89 -4.80
CA ALA A 247 -32.07 -86.71 -4.02
C ALA A 247 -31.02 -87.41 -4.90
N ARG A 248 -29.83 -87.48 -4.44
CA ARG A 248 -29.07 -88.66 -4.09
C ARG A 248 -27.78 -88.28 -3.45
#